data_fb71d9460762869728456017fbdaa57c
#
_entry.id   fb71d9460762869728456017fbdaa57c
#
_cell.length_a   1.000
_cell.length_b   1.000
_cell.length_c   1.000
_cell.angle_alpha   90.00
_cell.angle_beta   90.00
_cell.angle_gamma   90.00
#
_symmetry.space_group_name_H-M   'P 1'
#
loop_
_entity.id
_entity.type
_entity.pdbx_description
1 polymer ?
#
loop_
_entity_poly.entity_id
_entity_poly.type
_entity_poly.pdbx_seq_one_letter_code
_entity_poly.pdbx_strand_id
1 'polypeptide(L)'
;INDINLHPLQIQYAKELAKTGKPIILILNMGRPRLITEIAPLMSAIVNIYLPGNFGADALADIISGDVNPSGKLPYTYPAYPNSLSTYYYKPSEVQNNAQGAYNYVGEVNNLFDFGFGLSYTDFEIVNLEILRDTLSISDTISFSLDVKNIGNLNGFETIQVYSSDLYASISPDNKRLRAFKKLFLEAKESTNISFEIPVKELSFVNLENN
;
A
#
# COMPACT_ATOMS: atom_id res chain seq x y z
N ILE A 1 -9.61 22.52 -7.61
CA ILE A 1 -9.92 21.30 -6.83
C ILE A 1 -9.59 20.05 -7.65
N ASN A 2 -9.75 20.09 -8.98
CA ASN A 2 -9.56 18.94 -9.87
C ASN A 2 -8.09 18.74 -10.32
N ASP A 3 -7.23 19.72 -10.12
CA ASP A 3 -5.81 19.61 -10.43
C ASP A 3 -5.03 19.04 -9.25
N ILE A 4 -4.39 17.90 -9.45
CA ILE A 4 -3.51 17.22 -8.48
C ILE A 4 -2.02 17.35 -8.83
N ASN A 5 -1.67 18.11 -9.86
CA ASN A 5 -0.27 18.38 -10.18
C ASN A 5 0.39 19.24 -9.10
N LEU A 6 1.69 19.04 -8.90
CA LEU A 6 2.52 20.01 -8.20
C LEU A 6 2.68 21.27 -9.07
N HIS A 7 2.91 22.39 -8.42
CA HIS A 7 3.21 23.62 -9.16
C HIS A 7 4.54 23.43 -9.96
N PRO A 8 4.63 23.87 -11.22
CA PRO A 8 5.82 23.66 -12.05
C PRO A 8 7.12 24.14 -11.42
N LEU A 9 7.09 25.23 -10.65
CA LEU A 9 8.26 25.73 -9.93
C LEU A 9 8.73 24.79 -8.81
N GLN A 10 7.84 24.03 -8.17
CA GLN A 10 8.22 23.03 -7.18
C GLN A 10 8.94 21.86 -7.84
N ILE A 11 8.44 21.41 -9.00
CA ILE A 11 9.07 20.36 -9.80
C ILE A 11 10.45 20.83 -10.27
N GLN A 12 10.54 22.04 -10.81
CA GLN A 12 11.82 22.61 -11.25
C GLN A 12 12.82 22.72 -10.10
N TYR A 13 12.37 23.22 -8.93
CA TYR A 13 13.22 23.34 -7.74
C TYR A 13 13.77 21.99 -7.30
N ALA A 14 12.94 20.95 -7.23
CA ALA A 14 13.37 19.61 -6.89
C ALA A 14 14.41 19.07 -7.89
N LYS A 15 14.19 19.30 -9.20
CA LYS A 15 15.14 18.90 -10.27
C LYS A 15 16.47 19.65 -10.16
N GLU A 16 16.46 20.94 -9.82
CA GLU A 16 17.71 21.69 -9.61
C GLU A 16 18.47 21.22 -8.36
N LEU A 17 17.76 20.93 -7.25
CA LEU A 17 18.40 20.35 -6.08
C LEU A 17 19.05 19.00 -6.40
N ALA A 18 18.40 18.14 -7.19
CA ALA A 18 18.94 16.84 -7.57
C ALA A 18 20.28 16.94 -8.31
N LYS A 19 20.51 18.02 -9.07
CA LYS A 19 21.80 18.26 -9.77
C LYS A 19 22.96 18.45 -8.81
N THR A 20 22.70 18.76 -7.53
CA THR A 20 23.78 18.90 -6.54
C THR A 20 24.43 17.59 -6.15
N GLY A 21 23.83 16.45 -6.50
CA GLY A 21 24.29 15.10 -6.14
C GLY A 21 24.17 14.76 -4.66
N LYS A 22 23.53 15.64 -3.86
CA LYS A 22 23.28 15.36 -2.43
C LYS A 22 22.00 14.53 -2.27
N PRO A 23 21.94 13.65 -1.24
CA PRO A 23 20.69 12.94 -0.93
C PRO A 23 19.59 13.92 -0.57
N ILE A 24 18.38 13.66 -1.09
CA ILE A 24 17.21 14.50 -0.88
C ILE A 24 16.11 13.67 -0.21
N ILE A 25 15.58 14.16 0.89
CA ILE A 25 14.39 13.61 1.54
C ILE A 25 13.21 14.51 1.18
N LEU A 26 12.23 13.98 0.45
CA LEU A 26 10.99 14.67 0.11
C LEU A 26 9.97 14.48 1.21
N ILE A 27 9.52 15.56 1.82
CA ILE A 27 8.47 15.54 2.84
C ILE A 27 7.17 16.04 2.21
N LEU A 28 6.15 15.21 2.22
CA LEU A 28 4.83 15.49 1.68
C LEU A 28 3.88 15.87 2.82
N ASN A 29 3.72 17.18 3.05
CA ASN A 29 2.74 17.71 4.00
C ASN A 29 1.49 18.17 3.23
N MET A 30 0.53 17.26 3.04
CA MET A 30 -0.64 17.48 2.21
C MET A 30 -1.80 16.55 2.57
N GLY A 31 -3.02 17.09 2.58
CA GLY A 31 -4.23 16.32 2.90
C GLY A 31 -4.77 15.47 1.74
N ARG A 32 -4.19 15.58 0.54
CA ARG A 32 -4.51 14.75 -0.63
C ARG A 32 -3.27 14.55 -1.49
N PRO A 33 -3.17 13.44 -2.23
CA PRO A 33 -2.00 13.16 -3.06
C PRO A 33 -1.83 14.22 -4.16
N ARG A 34 -0.58 14.61 -4.37
CA ARG A 34 -0.13 15.40 -5.52
C ARG A 34 0.78 14.53 -6.37
N LEU A 35 0.75 14.73 -7.68
CA LEU A 35 1.62 13.98 -8.58
C LEU A 35 3.07 14.36 -8.37
N ILE A 36 3.86 13.37 -7.99
CA ILE A 36 5.30 13.49 -7.76
C ILE A 36 6.11 12.59 -8.69
N THR A 37 5.46 12.01 -9.69
CA THR A 37 6.05 11.00 -10.61
C THR A 37 7.35 11.46 -11.24
N GLU A 38 7.44 12.75 -11.62
CA GLU A 38 8.64 13.31 -12.23
C GLU A 38 9.82 13.47 -11.25
N ILE A 39 9.52 13.65 -9.98
CA ILE A 39 10.56 13.95 -8.97
C ILE A 39 10.84 12.77 -8.04
N ALA A 40 9.91 11.84 -7.87
CA ALA A 40 10.08 10.69 -6.99
C ALA A 40 11.36 9.88 -7.27
N PRO A 41 11.75 9.61 -8.54
CA PRO A 41 12.99 8.88 -8.84
C PRO A 41 14.28 9.65 -8.48
N LEU A 42 14.17 10.95 -8.24
CA LEU A 42 15.29 11.82 -7.88
C LEU A 42 15.52 11.91 -6.36
N MET A 43 14.58 11.38 -5.58
CA MET A 43 14.60 11.46 -4.12
C MET A 43 15.25 10.22 -3.52
N SER A 44 16.06 10.44 -2.48
CA SER A 44 16.65 9.35 -1.69
C SER A 44 15.65 8.70 -0.76
N ALA A 45 14.68 9.50 -0.27
CA ALA A 45 13.56 9.04 0.53
C ALA A 45 12.34 9.96 0.35
N ILE A 46 11.16 9.41 0.57
CA ILE A 46 9.89 10.15 0.54
C ILE A 46 9.12 9.84 1.81
N VAL A 47 8.76 10.88 2.57
CA VAL A 47 7.98 10.75 3.80
C VAL A 47 6.66 11.49 3.63
N ASN A 48 5.54 10.75 3.68
CA ASN A 48 4.21 11.34 3.60
C ASN A 48 3.65 11.52 5.02
N ILE A 49 3.55 12.76 5.47
CA ILE A 49 3.10 13.11 6.82
C ILE A 49 1.65 13.60 6.88
N TYR A 50 0.95 13.64 5.76
CA TYR A 50 -0.44 14.14 5.66
C TYR A 50 -0.62 15.53 6.28
N LEU A 51 -1.51 15.67 7.26
CA LEU A 51 -1.77 16.85 8.08
C LEU A 51 -1.45 16.50 9.53
N PRO A 52 -0.18 16.58 9.96
CA PRO A 52 0.30 15.92 11.18
C PRO A 52 -0.05 16.66 12.49
N GLY A 53 -0.67 17.85 12.41
CA GLY A 53 -1.03 18.63 13.60
C GLY A 53 0.18 19.20 14.35
N ASN A 54 -0.03 19.53 15.63
CA ASN A 54 0.93 20.31 16.41
C ASN A 54 2.23 19.57 16.75
N PHE A 55 2.19 18.23 16.85
CA PHE A 55 3.34 17.39 17.20
C PHE A 55 4.02 16.74 15.96
N GLY A 56 3.60 17.15 14.77
CA GLY A 56 4.09 16.55 13.53
C GLY A 56 5.56 16.82 13.25
N ALA A 57 6.07 17.95 13.69
CA ALA A 57 7.48 18.30 13.51
C ALA A 57 8.39 17.41 14.38
N ASP A 58 8.02 17.17 15.63
CA ASP A 58 8.77 16.30 16.54
C ASP A 58 8.76 14.86 16.02
N ALA A 59 7.58 14.33 15.67
CA ALA A 59 7.45 12.99 15.12
C ALA A 59 8.23 12.80 13.81
N LEU A 60 8.27 13.82 12.95
CA LEU A 60 9.07 13.78 11.72
C LEU A 60 10.57 13.79 12.02
N ALA A 61 11.00 14.61 12.99
CA ALA A 61 12.39 14.65 13.40
C ALA A 61 12.86 13.29 13.93
N ASP A 62 12.07 12.65 14.79
CA ASP A 62 12.36 11.31 15.34
C ASP A 62 12.49 10.24 14.26
N ILE A 63 11.65 10.32 13.21
CA ILE A 63 11.76 9.40 12.05
C ILE A 63 13.04 9.69 11.27
N ILE A 64 13.33 10.96 10.93
CA ILE A 64 14.49 11.29 10.10
C ILE A 64 15.81 11.01 10.84
N SER A 65 15.86 11.24 12.18
CA SER A 65 17.04 10.90 13.01
C SER A 65 17.23 9.39 13.18
N GLY A 66 16.16 8.59 13.00
CA GLY A 66 16.17 7.15 13.22
C GLY A 66 15.83 6.73 14.66
N ASP A 67 15.40 7.68 15.51
CA ASP A 67 14.96 7.37 16.88
C ASP A 67 13.65 6.60 16.88
N VAL A 68 12.82 6.82 15.86
CA VAL A 68 11.58 6.08 15.63
C VAL A 68 11.61 5.42 14.27
N ASN A 69 11.40 4.10 14.22
CA ASN A 69 11.28 3.34 12.99
C ASN A 69 9.90 3.58 12.34
N PRO A 70 9.80 4.06 11.08
CA PRO A 70 8.54 4.27 10.41
C PRO A 70 7.80 2.95 10.21
N SER A 71 6.47 2.98 10.35
CA SER A 71 5.61 1.79 10.23
C SER A 71 4.28 2.07 9.54
N GLY A 72 4.13 3.26 8.97
CA GLY A 72 2.93 3.64 8.25
C GLY A 72 2.81 2.91 6.91
N LYS A 73 1.58 2.50 6.56
CA LYS A 73 1.25 1.95 5.24
C LYS A 73 0.25 2.88 4.55
N LEU A 74 0.38 3.05 3.24
CA LEU A 74 -0.53 3.90 2.47
C LEU A 74 -1.96 3.36 2.52
N PRO A 75 -2.94 4.16 2.96
CA PRO A 75 -4.35 3.75 3.01
C PRO A 75 -5.08 3.97 1.68
N TYR A 76 -4.37 4.31 0.63
CA TYR A 76 -4.86 4.50 -0.74
C TYR A 76 -3.77 4.17 -1.76
N THR A 77 -4.17 3.96 -3.00
CA THR A 77 -3.25 3.84 -4.13
C THR A 77 -2.73 5.22 -4.52
N TYR A 78 -1.42 5.43 -4.50
CA TYR A 78 -0.83 6.71 -4.87
C TYR A 78 -0.77 6.85 -6.39
N PRO A 79 -1.42 7.88 -6.99
CA PRO A 79 -1.54 8.01 -8.44
C PRO A 79 -0.19 8.38 -9.09
N ALA A 80 0.07 7.81 -10.28
CA ALA A 80 1.23 8.16 -11.08
C ALA A 80 0.96 9.33 -12.06
N TYR A 81 -0.31 9.55 -12.45
CA TYR A 81 -0.71 10.59 -13.43
C TYR A 81 -2.12 11.11 -13.14
N PRO A 82 -2.52 12.25 -13.76
CA PRO A 82 -3.85 12.80 -13.59
C PRO A 82 -4.92 11.81 -14.09
N ASN A 83 -6.06 11.79 -13.42
CA ASN A 83 -7.19 10.92 -13.75
C ASN A 83 -6.91 9.41 -13.61
N SER A 84 -5.82 9.03 -12.96
CA SER A 84 -5.64 7.65 -12.54
C SER A 84 -6.71 7.31 -11.51
N LEU A 85 -7.69 6.50 -11.90
CA LEU A 85 -8.80 6.03 -11.05
C LEU A 85 -8.51 4.65 -10.48
N SER A 86 -7.27 4.20 -10.54
CA SER A 86 -6.90 2.88 -10.08
C SER A 86 -7.09 2.73 -8.57
N THR A 87 -7.95 1.79 -8.22
CA THR A 87 -8.11 1.31 -6.85
C THR A 87 -7.29 0.03 -6.68
N TYR A 88 -6.91 -0.31 -5.44
CA TYR A 88 -6.17 -1.55 -5.20
C TYR A 88 -6.99 -2.82 -5.52
N TYR A 89 -8.31 -2.68 -5.59
CA TYR A 89 -9.28 -3.75 -5.90
C TYR A 89 -9.83 -3.65 -7.33
N TYR A 90 -9.07 -3.10 -8.26
CA TYR A 90 -9.48 -3.01 -9.67
C TYR A 90 -9.92 -4.38 -10.23
N LYS A 91 -10.73 -4.36 -11.27
CA LYS A 91 -11.12 -5.57 -11.98
C LYS A 91 -10.07 -5.94 -13.03
N PRO A 92 -9.79 -7.23 -13.27
CA PRO A 92 -8.81 -7.64 -14.29
C PRO A 92 -9.10 -7.06 -15.68
N SER A 93 -10.35 -6.81 -16.02
CA SER A 93 -10.76 -6.19 -17.29
C SER A 93 -10.34 -4.72 -17.43
N GLU A 94 -10.07 -4.02 -16.33
CA GLU A 94 -9.64 -2.62 -16.33
C GLU A 94 -8.15 -2.45 -16.66
N VAL A 95 -7.39 -3.56 -16.67
CA VAL A 95 -5.93 -3.60 -16.88
C VAL A 95 -5.56 -4.22 -18.22
N GLN A 96 -6.53 -4.50 -19.08
CA GLN A 96 -6.26 -5.14 -20.38
C GLN A 96 -5.64 -4.16 -21.38
N ASN A 97 -4.34 -4.35 -21.65
CA ASN A 97 -3.53 -3.54 -22.57
C ASN A 97 -3.69 -3.91 -24.05
N ASN A 98 -4.70 -4.69 -24.45
CA ASN A 98 -4.76 -5.33 -25.77
C ASN A 98 -5.91 -4.82 -26.65
N ALA A 99 -6.26 -3.56 -26.61
CA ALA A 99 -7.13 -2.99 -27.63
C ALA A 99 -6.34 -2.84 -28.95
N GLN A 100 -6.36 -3.89 -29.79
CA GLN A 100 -5.87 -3.82 -31.15
C GLN A 100 -6.94 -3.15 -32.03
N GLY A 101 -6.56 -2.15 -32.81
CA GLY A 101 -7.44 -1.50 -33.75
C GLY A 101 -7.28 0.03 -33.79
N ALA A 102 -8.28 0.74 -34.33
CA ALA A 102 -8.29 2.19 -34.47
C ALA A 102 -8.21 2.97 -33.12
N TYR A 103 -8.40 2.27 -32.03
CA TYR A 103 -8.31 2.78 -30.66
C TYR A 103 -7.19 2.01 -29.92
N ASN A 104 -5.95 2.36 -30.18
CA ASN A 104 -4.81 1.92 -29.36
C ASN A 104 -4.95 2.52 -27.95
N TYR A 105 -5.78 1.91 -27.13
CA TYR A 105 -5.95 2.27 -25.74
C TYR A 105 -4.96 1.44 -24.91
N VAL A 106 -3.95 2.09 -24.37
CA VAL A 106 -3.04 1.51 -23.39
C VAL A 106 -3.62 1.83 -22.00
N GLY A 107 -4.41 0.93 -21.49
CA GLY A 107 -4.93 1.00 -20.11
C GLY A 107 -3.91 0.45 -19.13
N GLU A 108 -2.76 1.09 -18.95
CA GLU A 108 -1.85 0.72 -17.89
C GLU A 108 -2.35 1.28 -16.56
N VAL A 109 -2.63 0.40 -15.60
CA VAL A 109 -2.84 0.77 -14.20
C VAL A 109 -1.47 0.90 -13.54
N ASN A 110 -0.78 2.00 -13.84
CA ASN A 110 0.51 2.30 -13.22
C ASN A 110 0.28 3.19 -12.00
N ASN A 111 0.51 2.61 -10.84
CA ASN A 111 0.53 3.33 -9.58
C ASN A 111 1.95 3.83 -9.31
N LEU A 112 2.09 4.97 -8.66
CA LEU A 112 3.41 5.38 -8.16
C LEU A 112 3.79 4.55 -6.93
N PHE A 113 2.82 4.36 -6.02
CA PHE A 113 2.92 3.44 -4.89
C PHE A 113 1.57 2.75 -4.68
N ASP A 114 1.61 1.48 -4.38
CA ASP A 114 0.42 0.68 -4.13
C ASP A 114 -0.23 0.97 -2.77
N PHE A 115 -1.53 0.70 -2.68
CA PHE A 115 -2.22 0.60 -1.39
C PHE A 115 -1.49 -0.38 -0.48
N GLY A 116 -1.31 -0.02 0.78
CA GLY A 116 -0.60 -0.83 1.75
C GLY A 116 0.92 -0.75 1.69
N PHE A 117 1.48 0.01 0.73
CA PHE A 117 2.94 0.21 0.65
C PHE A 117 3.44 1.09 1.80
N GLY A 118 4.61 0.75 2.33
CA GLY A 118 5.32 1.53 3.32
C GLY A 118 6.59 0.80 3.75
N LEU A 119 7.69 1.53 3.86
CA LEU A 119 9.00 1.02 4.22
C LEU A 119 9.25 1.11 5.73
N SER A 120 10.23 0.37 6.19
CA SER A 120 10.74 0.35 7.55
C SER A 120 12.27 0.43 7.52
N TYR A 121 12.90 0.77 8.65
CA TYR A 121 14.36 0.69 8.81
C TYR A 121 14.84 -0.72 9.20
N THR A 122 13.91 -1.66 9.36
CA THR A 122 14.19 -3.08 9.56
C THR A 122 13.38 -3.91 8.57
N ASP A 123 13.75 -5.16 8.39
CA ASP A 123 13.11 -6.07 7.45
C ASP A 123 12.29 -7.12 8.19
N PHE A 124 11.13 -7.44 7.63
CA PHE A 124 10.22 -8.45 8.16
C PHE A 124 10.01 -9.57 7.14
N GLU A 125 9.91 -10.79 7.64
CA GLU A 125 9.60 -11.98 6.86
C GLU A 125 8.31 -12.61 7.37
N ILE A 126 7.44 -13.02 6.45
CA ILE A 126 6.21 -13.74 6.75
C ILE A 126 6.37 -15.15 6.23
N VAL A 127 6.26 -16.14 7.13
CA VAL A 127 6.48 -17.55 6.81
C VAL A 127 5.43 -18.44 7.51
N ASN A 128 5.44 -19.73 7.17
CA ASN A 128 4.65 -20.76 7.84
C ASN A 128 3.15 -20.43 7.88
N LEU A 129 2.59 -20.01 6.75
CA LEU A 129 1.13 -19.85 6.63
C LEU A 129 0.46 -21.22 6.72
N GLU A 130 -0.36 -21.41 7.74
CA GLU A 130 -1.14 -22.62 7.97
C GLU A 130 -2.63 -22.31 7.97
N ILE A 131 -3.37 -22.90 7.04
CA ILE A 131 -4.82 -22.79 6.94
C ILE A 131 -5.42 -24.08 7.50
N LEU A 132 -6.29 -23.98 8.51
CA LEU A 132 -6.80 -25.14 9.22
C LEU A 132 -7.73 -26.02 8.35
N ARG A 133 -8.49 -25.44 7.46
CA ARG A 133 -9.41 -26.12 6.53
C ARG A 133 -9.46 -25.43 5.19
N ASP A 134 -9.45 -26.19 4.12
CA ASP A 134 -9.50 -25.73 2.72
C ASP A 134 -10.92 -25.71 2.13
N THR A 135 -11.87 -26.37 2.79
CA THR A 135 -13.28 -26.44 2.38
C THR A 135 -14.18 -25.97 3.50
N LEU A 136 -14.99 -24.96 3.23
CA LEU A 136 -15.81 -24.26 4.20
C LEU A 136 -17.20 -23.95 3.66
N SER A 137 -18.19 -23.94 4.55
CA SER A 137 -19.56 -23.47 4.28
C SER A 137 -19.68 -21.97 4.57
N ILE A 138 -20.73 -21.34 4.08
CA ILE A 138 -21.00 -19.92 4.27
C ILE A 138 -21.12 -19.51 5.76
N SER A 139 -21.54 -20.43 6.62
CA SER A 139 -21.66 -20.23 8.06
C SER A 139 -20.37 -20.44 8.85
N ASP A 140 -19.32 -20.91 8.18
CA ASP A 140 -18.03 -21.20 8.80
C ASP A 140 -17.15 -19.94 8.94
N THR A 141 -16.04 -20.12 9.63
CA THR A 141 -14.97 -19.11 9.77
C THR A 141 -13.67 -19.68 9.20
N ILE A 142 -12.99 -18.92 8.37
CA ILE A 142 -11.63 -19.22 7.94
C ILE A 142 -10.70 -18.89 9.10
N SER A 143 -9.97 -19.89 9.57
CA SER A 143 -8.96 -19.71 10.61
C SER A 143 -7.59 -20.11 10.05
N PHE A 144 -6.62 -19.25 10.20
CA PHE A 144 -5.25 -19.50 9.77
C PHE A 144 -4.26 -18.77 10.67
N SER A 145 -3.04 -19.28 10.70
CA SER A 145 -1.93 -18.67 11.43
C SER A 145 -0.71 -18.53 10.53
N LEU A 146 0.20 -17.66 10.95
CA LEU A 146 1.48 -17.43 10.29
C LEU A 146 2.51 -16.91 11.29
N ASP A 147 3.77 -17.09 10.97
CA ASP A 147 4.86 -16.52 11.73
C ASP A 147 5.33 -15.21 11.08
N VAL A 148 5.50 -14.18 11.90
CA VAL A 148 6.13 -12.92 11.52
C VAL A 148 7.46 -12.81 12.21
N LYS A 149 8.53 -12.58 11.45
CA LYS A 149 9.90 -12.46 11.94
C LYS A 149 10.46 -11.10 11.60
N ASN A 150 11.03 -10.41 12.56
CA ASN A 150 11.91 -9.28 12.31
C ASN A 150 13.32 -9.85 12.01
N ILE A 151 13.72 -9.83 10.75
CA ILE A 151 15.03 -10.36 10.31
C ILE A 151 16.14 -9.31 10.35
N GLY A 152 15.78 -8.03 10.59
CA GLY A 152 16.72 -6.92 10.68
C GLY A 152 17.35 -6.76 12.09
N ASN A 153 18.01 -5.64 12.30
CA ASN A 153 18.76 -5.35 13.52
C ASN A 153 18.15 -4.23 14.38
N LEU A 154 16.99 -3.70 13.95
CA LEU A 154 16.26 -2.65 14.67
C LEU A 154 14.89 -3.16 15.06
N ASN A 155 14.40 -2.68 16.19
CA ASN A 155 13.01 -2.92 16.60
C ASN A 155 12.05 -2.17 15.66
N GLY A 156 10.85 -2.70 15.47
CA GLY A 156 9.88 -2.01 14.64
C GLY A 156 8.48 -2.59 14.70
N PHE A 157 7.55 -1.80 14.19
CA PHE A 157 6.19 -2.25 13.94
C PHE A 157 6.06 -2.72 12.48
N GLU A 158 5.35 -3.82 12.27
CA GLU A 158 4.88 -4.24 10.95
C GLU A 158 3.36 -4.38 10.93
N THR A 159 2.77 -4.10 9.77
CA THR A 159 1.34 -4.27 9.54
C THR A 159 1.11 -5.38 8.55
N ILE A 160 0.70 -6.53 9.06
CA ILE A 160 0.32 -7.68 8.25
C ILE A 160 -1.05 -7.40 7.65
N GLN A 161 -1.16 -7.54 6.33
CA GLN A 161 -2.38 -7.29 5.57
C GLN A 161 -2.82 -8.60 4.92
N VAL A 162 -4.08 -8.96 5.12
CA VAL A 162 -4.68 -10.19 4.58
C VAL A 162 -5.64 -9.84 3.46
N TYR A 163 -5.37 -10.36 2.27
CA TYR A 163 -6.18 -10.15 1.10
C TYR A 163 -6.83 -11.47 0.65
N SER A 164 -8.05 -11.37 0.13
CA SER A 164 -8.68 -12.44 -0.62
C SER A 164 -8.76 -12.09 -2.09
N SER A 165 -8.55 -13.09 -2.96
CA SER A 165 -8.86 -13.03 -4.39
C SER A 165 -9.86 -14.13 -4.71
N ASP A 166 -10.91 -13.78 -5.43
CA ASP A 166 -11.91 -14.72 -5.90
C ASP A 166 -11.50 -15.20 -7.30
N LEU A 167 -11.31 -16.51 -7.46
CA LEU A 167 -10.86 -17.08 -8.73
C LEU A 167 -12.02 -17.34 -9.68
N TYR A 168 -13.23 -17.58 -9.14
CA TYR A 168 -14.43 -17.89 -9.90
C TYR A 168 -15.64 -17.22 -9.27
N ALA A 169 -16.27 -16.31 -9.98
CA ALA A 169 -17.45 -15.60 -9.53
C ALA A 169 -18.51 -15.48 -10.62
N SER A 170 -19.76 -15.26 -10.24
CA SER A 170 -20.88 -15.03 -11.17
C SER A 170 -20.80 -13.70 -11.92
N ILE A 171 -19.96 -12.78 -11.45
CA ILE A 171 -19.61 -11.52 -12.11
C ILE A 171 -18.08 -11.39 -12.12
N SER A 172 -17.53 -10.45 -12.89
CA SER A 172 -16.09 -10.20 -12.87
C SER A 172 -15.63 -9.84 -11.47
N PRO A 173 -14.81 -10.67 -10.80
CA PRO A 173 -14.37 -10.40 -9.44
C PRO A 173 -13.34 -9.27 -9.39
N ASP A 174 -13.18 -8.69 -8.21
CA ASP A 174 -12.07 -7.79 -7.95
C ASP A 174 -10.74 -8.55 -7.93
N ASN A 175 -9.65 -7.89 -8.30
CA ASN A 175 -8.31 -8.49 -8.25
C ASN A 175 -7.98 -9.00 -6.84
N LYS A 176 -8.24 -8.19 -5.82
CA LYS A 176 -8.06 -8.56 -4.42
C LYS A 176 -8.87 -7.65 -3.51
N ARG A 177 -9.23 -8.13 -2.33
CA ARG A 177 -9.89 -7.34 -1.27
C ARG A 177 -9.17 -7.51 0.05
N LEU A 178 -8.87 -6.40 0.74
CA LEU A 178 -8.39 -6.43 2.12
C LEU A 178 -9.50 -6.94 3.04
N ARG A 179 -9.21 -8.01 3.79
CA ARG A 179 -10.16 -8.66 4.70
C ARG A 179 -9.81 -8.48 6.15
N ALA A 180 -8.52 -8.45 6.46
CA ALA A 180 -8.04 -8.21 7.81
C ALA A 180 -6.67 -7.55 7.78
N PHE A 181 -6.30 -6.94 8.89
CA PHE A 181 -4.92 -6.50 9.12
C PHE A 181 -4.62 -6.54 10.61
N LYS A 182 -3.33 -6.67 10.93
CA LYS A 182 -2.85 -6.64 12.31
C LYS A 182 -1.50 -5.94 12.36
N LYS A 183 -1.42 -4.91 13.18
CA LYS A 183 -0.15 -4.22 13.46
C LYS A 183 0.46 -4.80 14.73
N LEU A 184 1.73 -5.17 14.67
CA LEU A 184 2.46 -5.76 15.80
C LEU A 184 3.85 -5.15 15.90
N PHE A 185 4.37 -5.10 17.12
CA PHE A 185 5.73 -4.70 17.42
C PHE A 185 6.59 -5.97 17.56
N LEU A 186 7.80 -5.92 17.00
CA LEU A 186 8.80 -6.98 17.14
C LEU A 186 10.17 -6.35 17.46
N GLU A 187 10.83 -6.88 18.44
CA GLU A 187 12.23 -6.59 18.69
C GLU A 187 13.10 -7.11 17.54
N ALA A 188 14.35 -6.63 17.48
CA ALA A 188 15.30 -7.13 16.50
C ALA A 188 15.49 -8.65 16.64
N LYS A 189 15.38 -9.37 15.53
CA LYS A 189 15.48 -10.86 15.48
C LYS A 189 14.35 -11.62 16.17
N GLU A 190 13.34 -10.94 16.68
CA GLU A 190 12.18 -11.58 17.27
C GLU A 190 11.29 -12.23 16.21
N SER A 191 10.63 -13.32 16.60
CA SER A 191 9.60 -14.02 15.82
C SER A 191 8.37 -14.24 16.68
N THR A 192 7.19 -14.05 16.11
CA THR A 192 5.92 -14.34 16.79
C THR A 192 4.95 -15.02 15.84
N ASN A 193 4.11 -15.89 16.38
CA ASN A 193 2.98 -16.46 15.65
C ASN A 193 1.75 -15.59 15.84
N ILE A 194 1.03 -15.33 14.75
CA ILE A 194 -0.25 -14.63 14.79
C ILE A 194 -1.32 -15.42 14.06
N SER A 195 -2.56 -15.25 14.49
CA SER A 195 -3.72 -15.89 13.87
C SER A 195 -4.75 -14.87 13.44
N PHE A 196 -5.54 -15.29 12.45
CA PHE A 196 -6.68 -14.55 11.91
C PHE A 196 -7.90 -15.46 11.84
N GLU A 197 -9.06 -14.85 12.04
CA GLU A 197 -10.37 -15.47 11.88
C GLU A 197 -11.24 -14.56 11.02
N ILE A 198 -11.75 -15.07 9.90
CA ILE A 198 -12.58 -14.32 8.95
C ILE A 198 -13.84 -15.13 8.69
N PRO A 199 -15.03 -14.65 9.07
CA PRO A 199 -16.29 -15.31 8.74
C PRO A 199 -16.42 -15.44 7.20
N VAL A 200 -16.73 -16.63 6.70
CA VAL A 200 -16.83 -16.90 5.25
C VAL A 200 -17.84 -15.96 4.59
N LYS A 201 -18.92 -15.61 5.28
CA LYS A 201 -19.92 -14.66 4.78
C LYS A 201 -19.36 -13.27 4.43
N GLU A 202 -18.23 -12.85 5.03
CA GLU A 202 -17.59 -11.57 4.72
C GLU A 202 -16.84 -11.59 3.37
N LEU A 203 -16.65 -12.77 2.80
CA LEU A 203 -16.09 -12.93 1.45
C LEU A 203 -17.17 -12.77 0.37
N SER A 204 -18.45 -12.76 0.73
CA SER A 204 -19.55 -12.62 -0.21
C SER A 204 -19.52 -11.26 -0.94
N PHE A 205 -20.11 -11.25 -2.11
CA PHE A 205 -20.34 -10.03 -2.91
C PHE A 205 -21.81 -10.03 -3.40
N VAL A 206 -22.30 -8.86 -3.73
CA VAL A 206 -23.65 -8.71 -4.29
C VAL A 206 -23.61 -9.10 -5.77
N ASN A 207 -24.40 -10.08 -6.17
CA ASN A 207 -24.53 -10.53 -7.55
C ASN A 207 -25.54 -9.65 -8.35
N LEU A 208 -25.79 -10.00 -9.61
CA LEU A 208 -26.72 -9.27 -10.49
C LEU A 208 -28.18 -9.36 -10.03
N GLU A 209 -28.54 -10.32 -9.18
CA GLU A 209 -29.88 -10.54 -8.64
C GLU A 209 -30.07 -9.85 -7.28
N ASN A 210 -29.08 -9.09 -6.81
CA ASN A 210 -29.04 -8.43 -5.49
C ASN A 210 -29.11 -9.42 -4.31
N ASN A 211 -28.58 -10.61 -4.47
CA ASN A 211 -28.46 -11.65 -3.45
C ASN A 211 -27.03 -11.70 -2.88
#